data_5e49e0c66fb551484f54bba90c435707
#
_entry.id   5e49e0c66fb551484f54bba90c435707
#
_cell.length_a   1.000
_cell.length_b   1.000
_cell.length_c   1.000
_cell.angle_alpha   90.00
_cell.angle_beta   90.00
_cell.angle_gamma   90.00
#
_symmetry.space_group_name_H-M   'P 1'
#
loop_
_entity.id
_entity.type
_entity.pdbx_description
1 polymer ?
#
loop_
_entity_poly.entity_id
_entity_poly.type
_entity_poly.pdbx_seq_one_letter_code
_entity_poly.pdbx_strand_id
1 'polypeptide(L)'
;ASFSEPNGLCLLPPDVAEQVGYDVLVADTVNHLLRGVRLRDGHVTTLAGTGEQFMVGGPENVLPGDEPTSEDFGTALRIRLSSPWDVAWSEEARAVVIAMAGHHTLWTFDPLAGYLARFGGTMNEGLVDGELRQAWFAQPSGLSVGEDGRVWLADAETSALRYVDVPAATVRTVVGQGLFDFGHRDGPAAQALLQHPLGVVALPDGRVAVADTYNGAVRLYDPATAEVSTVATDLREPSGLVVDGAHLVVVESAAHRLTRIPLPDGDTSRHDGGAHRTHRPVTQVAPQFTLRVVFSPPAGQKLDDRFGPSTQLSVDAGEALVAGGGTGTDLERQVTLSLGSLEGEEEDGQTVLSVTAKAASCDADPAVEFPACHLAAQDWGIPVQVVEGGPDELVLNLHG
;
A
#
# COMPACT_ATOMS: atom_id res chain seq x y z
N ALA A 1 7.84 22.65 -15.08
CA ALA A 1 7.48 21.28 -14.69
C ALA A 1 5.97 21.16 -14.59
N SER A 2 5.43 19.99 -14.88
CA SER A 2 4.02 19.64 -14.63
C SER A 2 3.97 18.48 -13.67
N PHE A 3 2.94 18.46 -12.82
CA PHE A 3 2.61 17.35 -11.93
C PHE A 3 1.36 16.65 -12.47
N SER A 4 1.17 15.39 -12.10
CA SER A 4 -0.05 14.64 -12.37
C SER A 4 -0.52 13.96 -11.08
N GLU A 5 -1.63 14.46 -10.55
CA GLU A 5 -2.23 14.02 -9.28
C GLU A 5 -1.18 13.88 -8.15
N PRO A 6 -0.46 14.96 -7.81
CA PRO A 6 0.45 14.93 -6.67
C PRO A 6 -0.37 14.78 -5.38
N ASN A 7 -0.04 13.77 -4.56
CA ASN A 7 -0.76 13.53 -3.31
C ASN A 7 0.02 14.02 -2.09
N GLY A 8 1.09 13.35 -1.74
CA GLY A 8 1.84 13.65 -0.54
C GLY A 8 3.01 14.59 -0.75
N LEU A 9 3.36 15.30 0.31
CA LEU A 9 4.53 16.16 0.35
C LEU A 9 5.14 16.20 1.74
N CYS A 10 6.46 16.33 1.83
CA CYS A 10 7.16 16.60 3.09
C CYS A 10 8.21 17.68 2.96
N LEU A 11 8.39 18.45 4.04
CA LEU A 11 9.54 19.34 4.21
C LEU A 11 10.76 18.53 4.65
N LEU A 12 11.91 18.83 4.07
CA LEU A 12 13.19 18.32 4.56
C LEU A 12 13.67 19.11 5.77
N PRO A 13 14.45 18.49 6.67
CA PRO A 13 15.21 19.24 7.66
C PRO A 13 16.08 20.31 7.00
N PRO A 14 16.24 21.50 7.60
CA PRO A 14 16.96 22.62 6.99
C PRO A 14 18.39 22.29 6.58
N ASP A 15 19.09 21.48 7.36
CA ASP A 15 20.47 21.07 7.10
C ASP A 15 20.57 20.11 5.90
N VAL A 16 19.58 19.25 5.71
CA VAL A 16 19.47 18.37 4.54
C VAL A 16 19.08 19.18 3.31
N ALA A 17 18.07 20.06 3.42
CA ALA A 17 17.60 20.91 2.35
C ALA A 17 18.70 21.81 1.77
N GLU A 18 19.56 22.38 2.66
CA GLU A 18 20.71 23.19 2.25
C GLU A 18 21.71 22.38 1.41
N GLN A 19 21.98 21.13 1.80
CA GLN A 19 22.94 20.26 1.12
C GLN A 19 22.44 19.79 -0.25
N VAL A 20 21.14 19.44 -0.35
CA VAL A 20 20.57 18.87 -1.59
C VAL A 20 20.01 19.93 -2.54
N GLY A 21 19.76 21.16 -2.06
CA GLY A 21 19.33 22.30 -2.85
C GLY A 21 17.83 22.34 -3.19
N TYR A 22 17.01 21.60 -2.46
CA TYR A 22 15.53 21.65 -2.51
C TYR A 22 14.96 21.47 -1.11
N ASP A 23 13.76 22.03 -0.86
CA ASP A 23 13.17 22.14 0.47
C ASP A 23 12.05 21.12 0.70
N VAL A 24 11.32 20.78 -0.35
CA VAL A 24 10.12 19.92 -0.29
C VAL A 24 10.27 18.75 -1.25
N LEU A 25 9.91 17.55 -0.79
CA LEU A 25 9.63 16.43 -1.68
C LEU A 25 8.12 16.35 -1.94
N VAL A 26 7.78 15.95 -3.16
CA VAL A 26 6.40 15.72 -3.60
C VAL A 26 6.30 14.34 -4.25
N ALA A 27 5.33 13.55 -3.82
CA ALA A 27 4.91 12.34 -4.49
C ALA A 27 4.06 12.73 -5.71
N ASP A 28 4.64 12.67 -6.90
CA ASP A 28 3.99 12.96 -8.19
C ASP A 28 3.38 11.66 -8.72
N THR A 29 2.24 11.28 -8.14
CA THR A 29 1.70 9.93 -8.06
C THR A 29 1.47 9.28 -9.42
N VAL A 30 0.71 9.93 -10.30
CA VAL A 30 0.37 9.39 -11.63
C VAL A 30 1.56 9.50 -12.61
N ASN A 31 2.49 10.39 -12.36
CA ASN A 31 3.75 10.42 -13.10
C ASN A 31 4.77 9.38 -12.61
N HIS A 32 4.47 8.64 -11.52
CA HIS A 32 5.38 7.67 -10.91
C HIS A 32 6.76 8.24 -10.61
N LEU A 33 6.79 9.45 -10.02
CA LEU A 33 8.00 10.21 -9.76
C LEU A 33 8.04 10.75 -8.32
N LEU A 34 9.25 10.97 -7.79
CA LEU A 34 9.48 11.90 -6.70
C LEU A 34 10.06 13.20 -7.26
N ARG A 35 9.53 14.33 -6.78
CA ARG A 35 9.94 15.65 -7.22
C ARG A 35 10.47 16.46 -6.03
N GLY A 36 11.60 17.13 -6.23
CA GLY A 36 12.12 18.12 -5.29
C GLY A 36 11.69 19.52 -5.71
N VAL A 37 11.17 20.29 -4.77
CA VAL A 37 10.77 21.69 -4.99
C VAL A 37 11.62 22.61 -4.11
N ARG A 38 12.22 23.61 -4.73
CA ARG A 38 12.95 24.66 -4.04
C ARG A 38 12.03 25.87 -3.81
N LEU A 39 11.69 26.14 -2.56
CA LEU A 39 10.66 27.13 -2.20
C LEU A 39 11.01 28.56 -2.61
N ARG A 40 12.30 28.94 -2.58
CA ARG A 40 12.72 30.33 -2.83
C ARG A 40 12.44 30.82 -4.25
N ASP A 41 12.34 29.92 -5.24
CA ASP A 41 12.16 30.27 -6.65
C ASP A 41 11.23 29.32 -7.42
N GLY A 42 10.64 28.33 -6.73
CA GLY A 42 9.71 27.35 -7.33
C GLY A 42 10.38 26.39 -8.31
N HIS A 43 11.71 26.23 -8.28
CA HIS A 43 12.40 25.28 -9.15
C HIS A 43 12.02 23.85 -8.77
N VAL A 44 11.68 23.02 -9.78
CA VAL A 44 11.28 21.63 -9.61
C VAL A 44 12.29 20.72 -10.30
N THR A 45 12.77 19.71 -9.56
CA THR A 45 13.71 18.68 -10.03
C THR A 45 13.11 17.29 -9.85
N THR A 46 13.34 16.38 -10.77
CA THR A 46 13.02 14.95 -10.58
C THR A 46 14.12 14.32 -9.73
N LEU A 47 13.73 13.61 -8.68
CA LEU A 47 14.64 12.99 -7.71
C LEU A 47 14.70 11.48 -7.87
N ALA A 48 13.56 10.83 -8.15
CA ALA A 48 13.45 9.40 -8.36
C ALA A 48 12.34 9.08 -9.35
N GLY A 49 12.43 7.90 -9.95
CA GLY A 49 11.49 7.43 -10.95
C GLY A 49 11.93 7.74 -12.39
N THR A 50 11.50 6.89 -13.31
CA THR A 50 11.71 7.09 -14.75
C THR A 50 10.52 7.74 -15.44
N GLY A 51 9.39 7.87 -14.74
CA GLY A 51 8.09 8.28 -15.31
C GLY A 51 7.30 7.11 -15.90
N GLU A 52 7.87 5.91 -15.91
CA GLU A 52 7.15 4.68 -16.28
C GLU A 52 6.77 3.93 -15.00
N GLN A 53 5.56 3.38 -14.97
CA GLN A 53 5.11 2.59 -13.83
C GLN A 53 5.93 1.30 -13.70
N PHE A 54 6.34 0.99 -12.48
CA PHE A 54 6.89 -0.32 -12.18
C PHE A 54 5.77 -1.37 -12.27
N MET A 55 5.94 -2.32 -13.17
CA MET A 55 5.04 -3.46 -13.29
C MET A 55 5.80 -4.68 -12.78
N VAL A 56 5.30 -5.33 -11.72
CA VAL A 56 5.92 -6.55 -11.17
C VAL A 56 6.05 -7.61 -12.29
N GLY A 57 7.24 -8.17 -12.52
CA GLY A 57 7.49 -9.19 -13.56
C GLY A 57 8.20 -8.72 -14.82
N GLY A 58 8.54 -7.43 -14.96
CA GLY A 58 9.37 -6.94 -16.07
C GLY A 58 10.82 -7.47 -16.01
N PRO A 59 11.54 -7.56 -17.15
CA PRO A 59 12.89 -8.10 -17.22
C PRO A 59 13.95 -7.27 -16.46
N GLU A 60 13.60 -6.11 -15.94
CA GLU A 60 14.45 -5.21 -15.19
C GLU A 60 14.13 -5.22 -13.69
N ASN A 61 13.48 -6.28 -13.20
CA ASN A 61 13.16 -6.46 -11.79
C ASN A 61 14.37 -6.84 -10.95
N VAL A 62 15.35 -5.98 -10.92
CA VAL A 62 16.20 -5.88 -9.74
C VAL A 62 15.33 -5.16 -8.71
N LEU A 63 14.74 -5.91 -7.79
CA LEU A 63 14.09 -5.30 -6.64
C LEU A 63 15.16 -4.48 -5.93
N PRO A 64 14.98 -3.15 -5.77
CA PRO A 64 15.90 -2.38 -4.96
C PRO A 64 15.83 -2.94 -3.54
N GLY A 65 16.94 -3.39 -3.02
CA GLY A 65 17.00 -3.99 -1.69
C GLY A 65 17.88 -5.23 -1.60
N ASP A 66 18.35 -5.77 -2.71
CA ASP A 66 19.58 -6.53 -2.72
C ASP A 66 20.71 -5.55 -2.44
N GLU A 67 21.67 -5.94 -1.62
CA GLU A 67 22.76 -5.10 -1.10
C GLU A 67 23.26 -4.06 -2.11
N PRO A 68 23.27 -2.73 -1.78
CA PRO A 68 23.76 -1.72 -2.69
C PRO A 68 25.21 -2.04 -3.02
N THR A 69 25.49 -2.30 -4.28
CA THR A 69 26.87 -2.34 -4.75
C THR A 69 27.38 -0.90 -4.84
N SER A 70 28.66 -0.69 -4.62
CA SER A 70 29.29 0.66 -4.63
C SER A 70 29.17 1.40 -5.98
N GLU A 71 28.54 0.80 -6.98
CA GLU A 71 28.28 1.36 -8.31
C GLU A 71 26.88 1.96 -8.47
N ASP A 72 26.00 1.83 -7.45
CA ASP A 72 24.59 2.22 -7.53
C ASP A 72 24.27 3.64 -7.02
N PHE A 73 25.26 4.49 -6.84
CA PHE A 73 25.06 5.88 -6.48
C PHE A 73 24.37 6.64 -7.63
N GLY A 74 23.16 7.15 -7.36
CA GLY A 74 22.34 7.87 -8.35
C GLY A 74 21.32 6.99 -9.06
N THR A 75 21.08 5.78 -8.59
CA THR A 75 20.13 4.82 -9.18
C THR A 75 18.66 5.23 -9.07
N ALA A 76 18.29 6.11 -8.12
CA ALA A 76 16.91 6.53 -7.92
C ALA A 76 16.22 7.03 -9.21
N LEU A 77 16.95 7.70 -10.09
CA LEU A 77 16.46 8.16 -11.40
C LEU A 77 16.33 7.03 -12.45
N ARG A 78 16.81 5.83 -12.16
CA ARG A 78 16.73 4.67 -13.04
C ARG A 78 15.71 3.63 -12.60
N ILE A 79 15.13 3.81 -11.42
CA ILE A 79 14.17 2.91 -10.84
C ILE A 79 12.77 3.36 -11.22
N ARG A 80 11.93 2.44 -11.70
CA ARG A 80 10.52 2.70 -11.92
C ARG A 80 9.80 2.69 -10.59
N LEU A 81 8.97 3.69 -10.32
CA LEU A 81 8.08 3.72 -9.18
C LEU A 81 6.69 3.23 -9.58
N SER A 82 5.85 2.91 -8.60
CA SER A 82 4.45 2.56 -8.84
C SER A 82 3.56 3.31 -7.87
N SER A 83 3.00 4.41 -8.36
CA SER A 83 2.06 5.27 -7.63
C SER A 83 2.57 5.62 -6.21
N PRO A 84 3.69 6.36 -6.08
CA PRO A 84 4.08 6.91 -4.79
C PRO A 84 2.94 7.81 -4.31
N TRP A 85 2.39 7.53 -3.13
CA TRP A 85 1.21 8.24 -2.65
C TRP A 85 1.56 9.33 -1.66
N ASP A 86 2.39 9.00 -0.67
CA ASP A 86 2.82 9.96 0.33
C ASP A 86 4.29 9.80 0.69
N VAL A 87 4.84 10.83 1.32
CA VAL A 87 6.25 10.93 1.70
C VAL A 87 6.38 11.58 3.08
N ALA A 88 7.26 11.02 3.93
CA ALA A 88 7.54 11.58 5.25
C ALA A 88 9.04 11.44 5.59
N TRP A 89 9.65 12.50 6.13
CA TRP A 89 11.03 12.42 6.64
C TRP A 89 11.08 11.63 7.94
N SER A 90 11.95 10.66 8.04
CA SER A 90 12.25 9.91 9.26
C SER A 90 13.68 10.16 9.71
N GLU A 91 13.85 10.76 10.90
CA GLU A 91 15.17 10.93 11.52
C GLU A 91 15.80 9.58 11.88
N GLU A 92 15.00 8.60 12.31
CA GLU A 92 15.47 7.25 12.65
C GLU A 92 16.02 6.52 11.43
N ALA A 93 15.35 6.63 10.28
CA ALA A 93 15.82 6.07 9.02
C ALA A 93 16.87 6.94 8.31
N ARG A 94 17.01 8.23 8.69
CA ARG A 94 17.80 9.25 7.99
C ARG A 94 17.43 9.33 6.51
N ALA A 95 16.16 9.17 6.19
CA ALA A 95 15.65 9.09 4.83
C ALA A 95 14.18 9.52 4.74
N VAL A 96 13.73 9.78 3.54
CA VAL A 96 12.31 9.98 3.26
C VAL A 96 11.65 8.61 3.08
N VAL A 97 10.68 8.29 3.92
CA VAL A 97 9.82 7.10 3.76
C VAL A 97 8.75 7.43 2.74
N ILE A 98 8.45 6.47 1.86
CA ILE A 98 7.52 6.61 0.75
C ILE A 98 6.46 5.52 0.85
N ALA A 99 5.19 5.89 0.82
CA ALA A 99 4.09 4.97 0.62
C ALA A 99 3.96 4.64 -0.87
N MET A 100 4.34 3.43 -1.24
CA MET A 100 4.30 2.96 -2.63
C MET A 100 3.02 2.15 -2.85
N ALA A 101 1.90 2.87 -3.01
CA ALA A 101 0.56 2.27 -3.06
C ALA A 101 0.40 1.21 -4.16
N GLY A 102 0.98 1.45 -5.33
CA GLY A 102 0.83 0.57 -6.49
C GLY A 102 1.47 -0.81 -6.38
N HIS A 103 2.25 -1.07 -5.32
CA HIS A 103 2.76 -2.43 -5.02
C HIS A 103 2.66 -2.80 -3.54
N HIS A 104 1.82 -2.13 -2.76
CA HIS A 104 1.57 -2.50 -1.37
C HIS A 104 2.86 -2.55 -0.52
N THR A 105 3.77 -1.56 -0.70
CA THR A 105 5.08 -1.53 -0.02
C THR A 105 5.42 -0.15 0.51
N LEU A 106 6.40 -0.11 1.42
CA LEU A 106 7.07 1.10 1.86
C LEU A 106 8.50 1.13 1.28
N TRP A 107 8.96 2.31 0.89
CA TRP A 107 10.29 2.54 0.36
C TRP A 107 10.99 3.65 1.12
N THR A 108 12.31 3.76 0.97
CA THR A 108 13.09 4.90 1.47
C THR A 108 13.86 5.55 0.34
N PHE A 109 13.94 6.87 0.40
CA PHE A 109 14.80 7.67 -0.46
C PHE A 109 15.79 8.46 0.41
N ASP A 110 17.08 8.23 0.20
CA ASP A 110 18.15 9.04 0.79
C ASP A 110 18.42 10.24 -0.12
N PRO A 111 18.06 11.47 0.28
CA PRO A 111 18.23 12.65 -0.56
C PRO A 111 19.70 13.06 -0.74
N LEU A 112 20.59 12.68 0.19
CA LEU A 112 22.01 13.01 0.11
C LEU A 112 22.75 12.07 -0.84
N ALA A 113 22.40 10.79 -0.82
CA ALA A 113 23.00 9.76 -1.69
C ALA A 113 22.30 9.64 -3.05
N GLY A 114 21.06 10.15 -3.18
CA GLY A 114 20.22 9.91 -4.36
C GLY A 114 19.83 8.43 -4.51
N TYR A 115 19.74 7.71 -3.39
CA TYR A 115 19.50 6.27 -3.34
C TYR A 115 18.07 5.95 -2.93
N LEU A 116 17.47 4.97 -3.60
CA LEU A 116 16.13 4.49 -3.33
C LEU A 116 16.19 2.99 -2.98
N ALA A 117 15.46 2.56 -1.95
CA ALA A 117 15.40 1.17 -1.54
C ALA A 117 14.01 0.79 -1.03
N ARG A 118 13.63 -0.48 -1.21
CA ARG A 118 12.45 -1.03 -0.56
C ARG A 118 12.70 -1.13 0.94
N PHE A 119 11.84 -0.50 1.71
CA PHE A 119 11.92 -0.44 3.17
C PHE A 119 11.15 -1.57 3.83
N GLY A 120 9.91 -1.83 3.37
CA GLY A 120 9.04 -2.85 3.92
C GLY A 120 7.98 -3.34 2.94
N GLY A 121 7.35 -4.46 3.31
CA GLY A 121 6.31 -5.10 2.52
C GLY A 121 6.82 -6.15 1.56
N THR A 122 5.96 -7.11 1.21
CA THR A 122 6.25 -8.23 0.30
C THR A 122 5.71 -8.04 -1.10
N MET A 123 4.92 -6.97 -1.36
CA MET A 123 4.07 -6.74 -2.53
C MET A 123 2.77 -7.56 -2.53
N ASN A 124 2.52 -8.37 -1.50
CA ASN A 124 1.22 -9.00 -1.32
C ASN A 124 0.26 -7.99 -0.70
N GLU A 125 -0.98 -8.02 -1.16
CA GLU A 125 -2.05 -7.22 -0.60
C GLU A 125 -2.64 -7.90 0.64
N GLY A 126 -2.69 -7.19 1.77
CA GLY A 126 -3.29 -7.73 2.99
C GLY A 126 -2.91 -6.97 4.25
N LEU A 127 -3.37 -7.47 5.39
CA LEU A 127 -3.10 -6.95 6.72
C LEU A 127 -2.29 -7.99 7.50
N VAL A 128 -0.96 -7.96 7.37
CA VAL A 128 -0.06 -8.85 8.13
C VAL A 128 0.99 -8.01 8.83
N ASP A 129 1.04 -8.15 10.15
CA ASP A 129 2.00 -7.50 11.03
C ASP A 129 3.27 -8.36 11.21
N GLY A 130 4.28 -7.80 11.86
CA GLY A 130 5.51 -8.49 12.21
C GLY A 130 6.75 -7.82 11.65
N GLU A 131 7.71 -8.61 11.17
CA GLU A 131 8.94 -8.08 10.57
C GLU A 131 8.60 -7.21 9.35
N LEU A 132 9.17 -6.02 9.28
CA LEU A 132 8.84 -4.99 8.28
C LEU A 132 8.93 -5.49 6.83
N ARG A 133 9.93 -6.31 6.50
CA ARG A 133 10.12 -6.84 5.16
C ARG A 133 9.18 -8.02 4.83
N GLN A 134 8.57 -8.63 5.84
CA GLN A 134 7.61 -9.73 5.71
C GLN A 134 6.16 -9.26 5.88
N ALA A 135 5.96 -8.03 6.32
CA ALA A 135 4.63 -7.45 6.49
C ALA A 135 3.89 -7.31 5.15
N TRP A 136 2.56 -7.37 5.21
CA TRP A 136 1.72 -7.08 4.05
C TRP A 136 0.97 -5.78 4.28
N PHE A 137 0.85 -5.00 3.24
CA PHE A 137 0.09 -3.76 3.20
C PHE A 137 -0.97 -3.85 2.10
N ALA A 138 -1.95 -2.96 2.13
CA ALA A 138 -2.96 -2.85 1.08
C ALA A 138 -3.18 -1.39 0.69
N GLN A 139 -2.43 -0.91 -0.28
CA GLN A 139 -2.38 0.48 -0.73
C GLN A 139 -2.04 1.46 0.40
N PRO A 140 -0.83 1.34 1.02
CA PRO A 140 -0.40 2.32 2.00
C PRO A 140 -0.46 3.72 1.37
N SER A 141 -1.15 4.64 2.04
CA SER A 141 -1.50 5.97 1.52
C SER A 141 -0.79 7.06 2.31
N GLY A 142 -1.42 7.58 3.37
CA GLY A 142 -0.86 8.67 4.16
C GLY A 142 0.25 8.21 5.11
N LEU A 143 1.25 9.06 5.29
CA LEU A 143 2.38 8.86 6.20
C LEU A 143 2.55 10.04 7.15
N SER A 144 2.91 9.78 8.39
CA SER A 144 3.34 10.80 9.35
C SER A 144 4.32 10.24 10.35
N VAL A 145 5.37 10.99 10.68
CA VAL A 145 6.33 10.58 11.70
C VAL A 145 5.98 11.24 13.02
N GLY A 146 5.83 10.42 14.06
CA GLY A 146 5.58 10.89 15.42
C GLY A 146 6.86 11.36 16.11
N GLU A 147 6.72 12.10 17.22
CA GLU A 147 7.86 12.52 18.05
C GLU A 147 8.61 11.34 18.67
N ASP A 148 7.96 10.18 18.77
CA ASP A 148 8.54 8.91 19.22
C ASP A 148 9.32 8.16 18.11
N GLY A 149 9.45 8.75 16.92
CA GLY A 149 10.15 8.18 15.77
C GLY A 149 9.36 7.13 14.99
N ARG A 150 8.15 6.76 15.42
CA ARG A 150 7.28 5.84 14.67
C ARG A 150 6.80 6.48 13.39
N VAL A 151 6.76 5.70 12.32
CA VAL A 151 6.14 6.09 11.07
C VAL A 151 4.71 5.56 11.05
N TRP A 152 3.76 6.44 11.30
CA TRP A 152 2.34 6.14 11.21
C TRP A 152 1.88 6.10 9.75
N LEU A 153 0.98 5.18 9.43
CA LEU A 153 0.44 5.06 8.07
C LEU A 153 -1.05 4.71 8.08
N ALA A 154 -1.74 5.28 7.11
CA ALA A 154 -3.06 4.86 6.68
C ALA A 154 -2.88 3.75 5.63
N ASP A 155 -3.48 2.59 5.86
CA ASP A 155 -3.45 1.45 4.94
C ASP A 155 -4.85 1.29 4.35
N ALA A 156 -5.05 1.90 3.16
CA ALA A 156 -6.38 2.28 2.68
C ALA A 156 -7.31 1.08 2.45
N GLU A 157 -6.86 0.06 1.73
CA GLU A 157 -7.72 -1.08 1.37
C GLU A 157 -7.99 -2.02 2.56
N THR A 158 -7.13 -2.03 3.58
CA THR A 158 -7.40 -2.73 4.83
C THR A 158 -8.19 -1.88 5.83
N SER A 159 -8.51 -0.64 5.47
CA SER A 159 -9.19 0.31 6.37
C SER A 159 -8.50 0.41 7.74
N ALA A 160 -7.16 0.44 7.73
CA ALA A 160 -6.35 0.33 8.92
C ALA A 160 -5.52 1.57 9.23
N LEU A 161 -5.28 1.78 10.53
CA LEU A 161 -4.21 2.63 11.05
C LEU A 161 -3.10 1.73 11.58
N ARG A 162 -1.89 1.91 11.06
CA ARG A 162 -0.72 1.10 11.40
C ARG A 162 0.47 1.99 11.73
N TYR A 163 1.52 1.42 12.28
CA TYR A 163 2.80 2.10 12.40
C TYR A 163 3.98 1.17 12.14
N VAL A 164 5.08 1.75 11.66
CA VAL A 164 6.40 1.12 11.60
C VAL A 164 7.21 1.59 12.80
N ASP A 165 7.74 0.64 13.56
CA ASP A 165 8.81 0.87 14.53
C ASP A 165 10.14 0.70 13.79
N VAL A 166 10.78 1.81 13.44
CA VAL A 166 11.97 1.81 12.58
C VAL A 166 13.14 1.09 13.23
N PRO A 167 13.51 1.38 14.50
CA PRO A 167 14.58 0.65 15.19
C PRO A 167 14.34 -0.84 15.36
N ALA A 168 13.08 -1.24 15.60
CA ALA A 168 12.72 -2.65 15.75
C ALA A 168 12.52 -3.36 14.40
N ALA A 169 12.43 -2.60 13.30
CA ALA A 169 12.09 -3.09 11.96
C ALA A 169 10.80 -3.94 11.94
N THR A 170 9.75 -3.42 12.60
CA THR A 170 8.46 -4.12 12.70
C THR A 170 7.29 -3.21 12.32
N VAL A 171 6.20 -3.85 11.85
CA VAL A 171 4.91 -3.21 11.58
C VAL A 171 3.89 -3.69 12.60
N ARG A 172 3.03 -2.77 13.05
CA ARG A 172 1.89 -3.10 13.91
C ARG A 172 0.64 -2.35 13.49
N THR A 173 -0.47 -3.08 13.51
CA THR A 173 -1.82 -2.55 13.32
C THR A 173 -2.38 -2.10 14.68
N VAL A 174 -2.97 -0.92 14.72
CA VAL A 174 -3.68 -0.41 15.92
C VAL A 174 -5.18 -0.32 15.72
N VAL A 175 -5.61 -0.03 14.49
CA VAL A 175 -7.02 -0.08 14.07
C VAL A 175 -7.09 -0.81 12.75
N GLY A 176 -8.00 -1.75 12.60
CA GLY A 176 -8.19 -2.54 11.38
C GLY A 176 -8.29 -4.03 11.71
N GLN A 177 -9.10 -4.75 10.96
CA GLN A 177 -9.41 -6.16 11.19
C GLN A 177 -9.19 -7.04 9.96
N GLY A 178 -8.86 -6.45 8.81
CA GLY A 178 -8.61 -7.16 7.56
C GLY A 178 -9.10 -6.41 6.33
N LEU A 179 -8.97 -7.03 5.15
CA LEU A 179 -9.30 -6.43 3.86
C LEU A 179 -10.80 -6.09 3.68
N PHE A 180 -11.68 -6.69 4.48
CA PHE A 180 -13.12 -6.65 4.22
C PHE A 180 -13.95 -6.09 5.38
N ASP A 181 -13.29 -5.74 6.49
CA ASP A 181 -13.93 -5.20 7.68
C ASP A 181 -13.69 -3.70 7.75
N PHE A 182 -14.76 -2.93 7.58
CA PHE A 182 -14.71 -1.48 7.62
C PHE A 182 -16.01 -0.89 8.16
N GLY A 183 -16.00 0.39 8.47
CA GLY A 183 -17.19 1.09 8.96
C GLY A 183 -16.83 2.37 9.71
N HIS A 184 -17.80 2.94 10.40
CA HIS A 184 -17.62 4.12 11.23
C HIS A 184 -17.96 3.80 12.69
N ARG A 185 -17.00 3.26 13.43
CA ARG A 185 -17.18 2.92 14.84
C ARG A 185 -16.04 3.48 15.67
N ASP A 186 -16.38 4.22 16.71
CA ASP A 186 -15.48 4.68 17.76
C ASP A 186 -15.37 3.65 18.90
N GLY A 187 -14.44 3.88 19.81
CA GLY A 187 -14.22 3.08 21.02
C GLY A 187 -12.86 2.43 21.04
N PRO A 188 -12.71 1.26 21.74
CA PRO A 188 -11.44 0.56 21.81
C PRO A 188 -10.87 0.29 20.41
N ALA A 189 -9.60 0.60 20.20
CA ALA A 189 -8.96 0.54 18.89
C ALA A 189 -9.09 -0.83 18.20
N ALA A 190 -9.03 -1.92 18.99
CA ALA A 190 -9.24 -3.28 18.48
C ALA A 190 -10.67 -3.56 17.98
N GLN A 191 -11.64 -2.69 18.27
CA GLN A 191 -13.04 -2.80 17.84
C GLN A 191 -13.48 -1.64 16.96
N ALA A 192 -12.69 -0.57 16.92
CA ALA A 192 -12.95 0.59 16.09
C ALA A 192 -12.87 0.21 14.61
N LEU A 193 -13.63 0.93 13.78
CA LEU A 193 -13.64 0.73 12.34
C LEU A 193 -13.41 2.05 11.62
N LEU A 194 -12.61 1.99 10.57
CA LEU A 194 -12.37 3.04 9.60
C LEU A 194 -12.91 2.59 8.24
N GLN A 195 -12.91 3.49 7.26
CA GLN A 195 -13.24 3.13 5.89
C GLN A 195 -12.38 3.89 4.89
N HIS A 196 -11.45 3.16 4.27
CA HIS A 196 -10.54 3.65 3.23
C HIS A 196 -9.84 4.96 3.63
N PRO A 197 -9.10 4.99 4.77
CA PRO A 197 -8.40 6.19 5.21
C PRO A 197 -7.26 6.53 4.26
N LEU A 198 -7.12 7.80 3.86
CA LEU A 198 -6.07 8.24 2.95
C LEU A 198 -5.01 9.10 3.62
N GLY A 199 -5.34 9.81 4.69
CA GLY A 199 -4.39 10.69 5.37
C GLY A 199 -4.22 10.37 6.84
N VAL A 200 -3.03 10.64 7.35
CA VAL A 200 -2.70 10.49 8.76
C VAL A 200 -1.77 11.63 9.20
N VAL A 201 -1.93 12.10 10.43
CA VAL A 201 -0.98 13.03 11.05
C VAL A 201 -0.78 12.71 12.53
N ALA A 202 0.48 12.51 12.93
CA ALA A 202 0.86 12.40 14.32
C ALA A 202 0.85 13.81 14.96
N LEU A 203 0.19 13.93 16.10
CA LEU A 203 0.06 15.18 16.84
C LEU A 203 1.21 15.35 17.85
N PRO A 204 1.57 16.57 18.22
CA PRO A 204 2.63 16.83 19.22
C PRO A 204 2.35 16.25 20.61
N ASP A 205 1.09 15.95 20.93
CA ASP A 205 0.69 15.33 22.20
C ASP A 205 0.71 13.79 22.16
N GLY A 206 1.15 13.20 21.05
CA GLY A 206 1.28 11.76 20.83
C GLY A 206 0.03 11.09 20.28
N ARG A 207 -1.11 11.79 20.18
CA ARG A 207 -2.29 11.28 19.49
C ARG A 207 -2.09 11.26 17.97
N VAL A 208 -2.95 10.54 17.26
CA VAL A 208 -2.87 10.40 15.78
C VAL A 208 -4.21 10.71 15.17
N ALA A 209 -4.27 11.71 14.29
CA ALA A 209 -5.47 12.03 13.54
C ALA A 209 -5.45 11.32 12.17
N VAL A 210 -6.61 10.82 11.76
CA VAL A 210 -6.81 10.04 10.53
C VAL A 210 -7.91 10.70 9.69
N ALA A 211 -7.62 10.95 8.43
CA ALA A 211 -8.63 11.28 7.43
C ALA A 211 -9.34 9.99 7.00
N ASP A 212 -10.49 9.74 7.61
CA ASP A 212 -11.33 8.56 7.38
C ASP A 212 -12.24 8.84 6.18
N THR A 213 -11.65 8.68 4.98
CA THR A 213 -12.08 9.31 3.73
C THR A 213 -13.49 8.95 3.33
N TYR A 214 -13.81 7.64 3.28
CA TYR A 214 -15.14 7.22 2.83
C TYR A 214 -16.22 7.36 3.93
N ASN A 215 -15.81 7.51 5.18
CA ASN A 215 -16.72 7.91 6.26
C ASN A 215 -16.96 9.44 6.30
N GLY A 216 -16.24 10.22 5.48
CA GLY A 216 -16.35 11.68 5.50
C GLY A 216 -16.00 12.28 6.87
N ALA A 217 -15.03 11.71 7.57
CA ALA A 217 -14.74 12.02 8.96
C ALA A 217 -13.24 12.23 9.22
N VAL A 218 -12.94 12.96 10.29
CA VAL A 218 -11.61 12.92 10.93
C VAL A 218 -11.72 12.16 12.23
N ARG A 219 -10.89 11.14 12.36
CA ARG A 219 -10.83 10.28 13.55
C ARG A 219 -9.54 10.56 14.33
N LEU A 220 -9.59 10.32 15.61
CA LEU A 220 -8.46 10.54 16.52
C LEU A 220 -8.20 9.25 17.31
N TYR A 221 -7.01 8.69 17.15
CA TYR A 221 -6.51 7.60 17.97
C TYR A 221 -5.65 8.14 19.09
N ASP A 222 -5.91 7.70 20.31
CA ASP A 222 -5.10 8.01 21.49
C ASP A 222 -4.32 6.76 21.95
N PRO A 223 -2.99 6.72 21.76
CA PRO A 223 -2.17 5.59 22.17
C PRO A 223 -2.16 5.35 23.69
N ALA A 224 -2.42 6.37 24.53
CA ALA A 224 -2.41 6.24 25.98
C ALA A 224 -3.61 5.46 26.50
N THR A 225 -4.75 5.57 25.82
CA THR A 225 -6.00 4.88 26.19
C THR A 225 -6.34 3.73 25.25
N ALA A 226 -5.68 3.64 24.10
CA ALA A 226 -5.99 2.76 22.99
C ALA A 226 -7.45 2.93 22.51
N GLU A 227 -7.93 4.17 22.46
CA GLU A 227 -9.29 4.53 22.03
C GLU A 227 -9.28 5.34 20.75
N VAL A 228 -10.31 5.14 19.93
CA VAL A 228 -10.60 5.94 18.73
C VAL A 228 -11.86 6.77 19.00
N SER A 229 -11.82 8.02 18.58
CA SER A 229 -12.95 8.94 18.65
C SER A 229 -13.10 9.76 17.38
N THR A 230 -14.28 10.29 17.13
CA THR A 230 -14.56 11.15 15.97
C THR A 230 -14.38 12.63 16.35
N VAL A 231 -13.60 13.35 15.56
CA VAL A 231 -13.35 14.80 15.73
C VAL A 231 -14.29 15.63 14.86
N ALA A 232 -14.54 15.18 13.65
CA ALA A 232 -15.43 15.87 12.70
C ALA A 232 -16.09 14.87 11.74
N THR A 233 -17.28 15.20 11.28
CA THR A 233 -18.07 14.46 10.29
C THR A 233 -18.54 15.38 9.16
N ASP A 234 -19.24 14.82 8.20
CA ASP A 234 -19.83 15.52 7.05
C ASP A 234 -18.79 16.21 6.14
N LEU A 235 -17.55 15.72 6.17
CA LEU A 235 -16.48 16.13 5.26
C LEU A 235 -16.64 15.45 3.90
N ARG A 236 -16.12 16.10 2.87
CA ARG A 236 -16.19 15.60 1.50
C ARG A 236 -14.88 14.96 1.08
N GLU A 237 -14.78 13.64 1.30
CA GLU A 237 -13.57 12.84 1.02
C GLU A 237 -12.30 13.51 1.61
N PRO A 238 -12.20 13.60 2.95
CA PRO A 238 -10.99 14.08 3.58
C PRO A 238 -9.82 13.17 3.19
N SER A 239 -8.74 13.73 2.61
CA SER A 239 -7.65 12.94 2.05
C SER A 239 -6.28 13.28 2.64
N GLY A 240 -6.11 14.46 3.20
CA GLY A 240 -4.84 14.90 3.80
C GLY A 240 -5.09 15.76 5.03
N LEU A 241 -4.13 15.73 5.95
CA LEU A 241 -4.18 16.43 7.22
C LEU A 241 -2.85 17.11 7.51
N VAL A 242 -2.90 18.33 8.07
CA VAL A 242 -1.73 18.98 8.64
C VAL A 242 -2.10 19.72 9.92
N VAL A 243 -1.19 19.74 10.90
CA VAL A 243 -1.36 20.46 12.15
C VAL A 243 -1.04 21.95 11.93
N ASP A 244 -1.96 22.83 12.36
CA ASP A 244 -1.78 24.28 12.38
C ASP A 244 -2.16 24.84 13.77
N GLY A 245 -1.19 24.85 14.67
CA GLY A 245 -1.38 25.23 16.07
C GLY A 245 -2.37 24.30 16.77
N ALA A 246 -3.50 24.86 17.28
CA ALA A 246 -4.58 24.11 17.91
C ALA A 246 -5.63 23.60 16.92
N HIS A 247 -5.31 23.48 15.64
CA HIS A 247 -6.24 23.06 14.60
C HIS A 247 -5.60 22.04 13.68
N LEU A 248 -6.45 21.25 13.02
CA LEU A 248 -6.12 20.50 11.82
C LEU A 248 -6.61 21.27 10.60
N VAL A 249 -5.76 21.34 9.58
CA VAL A 249 -6.20 21.73 8.23
C VAL A 249 -6.39 20.45 7.45
N VAL A 250 -7.59 20.24 6.95
CA VAL A 250 -8.03 19.03 6.26
C VAL A 250 -8.24 19.34 4.79
N VAL A 251 -7.69 18.51 3.92
CA VAL A 251 -8.00 18.56 2.48
C VAL A 251 -9.30 17.82 2.24
N GLU A 252 -10.33 18.52 1.77
CA GLU A 252 -11.56 17.91 1.27
C GLU A 252 -11.50 17.81 -0.26
N SER A 253 -11.04 16.68 -0.76
CA SER A 253 -10.75 16.49 -2.19
C SER A 253 -12.00 16.62 -3.07
N ALA A 254 -13.11 16.01 -2.69
CA ALA A 254 -14.38 16.12 -3.44
C ALA A 254 -15.08 17.48 -3.30
N ALA A 255 -14.63 18.35 -2.40
CA ALA A 255 -15.14 19.71 -2.26
C ALA A 255 -14.16 20.79 -2.77
N HIS A 256 -12.97 20.39 -3.20
CA HIS A 256 -11.89 21.29 -3.68
C HIS A 256 -11.58 22.42 -2.70
N ARG A 257 -11.51 22.09 -1.39
CA ARG A 257 -11.28 23.09 -0.33
C ARG A 257 -10.40 22.56 0.79
N LEU A 258 -9.86 23.51 1.57
CA LEU A 258 -9.23 23.24 2.84
C LEU A 258 -10.19 23.64 3.98
N THR A 259 -10.39 22.74 4.92
CA THR A 259 -11.25 22.97 6.09
C THR A 259 -10.41 22.94 7.35
N ARG A 260 -10.59 23.96 8.20
CA ARG A 260 -9.89 24.07 9.47
C ARG A 260 -10.77 23.57 10.61
N ILE A 261 -10.29 22.58 11.34
CA ILE A 261 -11.02 21.90 12.43
C ILE A 261 -10.24 22.11 13.72
N PRO A 262 -10.87 22.57 14.82
CA PRO A 262 -10.20 22.67 16.10
C PRO A 262 -9.83 21.27 16.63
N LEU A 263 -8.63 21.13 17.18
CA LEU A 263 -8.24 19.93 17.92
C LEU A 263 -8.95 19.95 19.28
N PRO A 264 -9.58 18.85 19.70
CA PRO A 264 -10.25 18.80 20.98
C PRO A 264 -9.24 18.74 22.14
N ASP A 265 -9.44 19.58 23.16
CA ASP A 265 -8.64 19.64 24.39
C ASP A 265 -9.07 18.56 25.42
N GLY A 266 -9.90 17.58 25.07
CA GLY A 266 -10.43 16.58 25.99
C GLY A 266 -11.41 15.60 25.35
N ASP A 267 -12.38 15.11 26.13
CA ASP A 267 -13.37 14.11 25.71
C ASP A 267 -14.05 14.44 24.39
N THR A 268 -13.83 13.57 23.42
CA THR A 268 -14.49 13.60 22.11
C THR A 268 -15.78 12.78 22.16
N SER A 269 -16.80 13.17 21.38
CA SER A 269 -18.03 12.38 21.28
C SER A 269 -17.74 11.04 20.61
N ARG A 270 -18.32 9.96 21.15
CA ARG A 270 -18.27 8.63 20.51
C ARG A 270 -19.35 8.56 19.43
N HIS A 271 -18.96 8.05 18.26
CA HIS A 271 -19.85 7.82 17.12
C HIS A 271 -19.90 6.33 16.79
N ASP A 272 -21.08 5.78 16.59
CA ASP A 272 -21.29 4.44 16.07
C ASP A 272 -22.22 4.52 14.85
N GLY A 273 -21.62 4.60 13.68
CA GLY A 273 -22.28 4.62 12.37
C GLY A 273 -22.54 3.22 11.81
N GLY A 274 -22.27 2.18 12.60
CA GLY A 274 -22.42 0.79 12.19
C GLY A 274 -21.16 0.20 11.53
N ALA A 275 -21.15 -1.11 11.45
CA ALA A 275 -20.15 -1.89 10.75
C ALA A 275 -20.68 -2.31 9.39
N HIS A 276 -19.88 -2.13 8.37
CA HIS A 276 -20.11 -2.73 7.06
C HIS A 276 -19.09 -3.86 6.86
N ARG A 277 -19.58 -5.03 6.54
CA ARG A 277 -18.74 -6.15 6.13
C ARG A 277 -19.09 -6.45 4.69
N THR A 278 -18.17 -6.18 3.77
CA THR A 278 -18.30 -6.71 2.42
C THR A 278 -17.92 -8.18 2.48
N HIS A 279 -18.93 -9.02 2.54
CA HIS A 279 -18.69 -10.43 2.29
C HIS A 279 -18.31 -10.61 0.81
N ARG A 280 -17.03 -10.70 0.48
CA ARG A 280 -16.69 -11.69 -0.55
C ARG A 280 -17.10 -13.01 0.06
N PRO A 281 -17.96 -13.81 -0.64
CA PRO A 281 -18.32 -15.11 -0.12
C PRO A 281 -17.03 -15.88 0.09
N VAL A 282 -16.86 -16.43 1.30
CA VAL A 282 -15.72 -17.29 1.62
C VAL A 282 -15.75 -18.45 0.65
N THR A 283 -14.68 -18.60 -0.10
CA THR A 283 -14.58 -19.69 -1.08
C THR A 283 -14.14 -20.95 -0.36
N GLN A 284 -14.99 -21.98 -0.36
CA GLN A 284 -14.59 -23.28 0.18
C GLN A 284 -13.64 -23.97 -0.81
N VAL A 285 -12.56 -24.54 -0.28
CA VAL A 285 -11.60 -25.33 -1.06
C VAL A 285 -11.21 -26.59 -0.30
N ALA A 286 -10.85 -27.65 -1.04
CA ALA A 286 -10.23 -28.82 -0.45
C ALA A 286 -8.84 -28.46 0.14
N PRO A 287 -8.28 -29.25 1.08
CA PRO A 287 -6.91 -29.04 1.57
C PRO A 287 -5.86 -29.02 0.46
N GLN A 288 -6.12 -29.74 -0.62
CA GLN A 288 -5.35 -29.72 -1.86
C GLN A 288 -6.28 -29.46 -3.02
N PHE A 289 -5.99 -28.41 -3.79
CA PHE A 289 -6.81 -28.01 -4.94
C PHE A 289 -5.95 -27.47 -6.08
N THR A 290 -6.51 -27.43 -7.28
CA THR A 290 -5.91 -26.79 -8.45
C THR A 290 -6.35 -25.35 -8.51
N LEU A 291 -5.43 -24.42 -8.39
CA LEU A 291 -5.64 -23.02 -8.74
C LEU A 291 -5.39 -22.85 -10.23
N ARG A 292 -6.38 -22.35 -10.95
CA ARG A 292 -6.26 -22.03 -12.37
C ARG A 292 -6.63 -20.58 -12.65
N VAL A 293 -5.72 -19.85 -13.27
CA VAL A 293 -6.01 -18.52 -13.80
C VAL A 293 -6.24 -18.62 -15.30
N VAL A 294 -7.42 -18.22 -15.73
CA VAL A 294 -7.81 -18.21 -17.14
C VAL A 294 -7.55 -16.84 -17.72
N PHE A 295 -6.71 -16.77 -18.73
CA PHE A 295 -6.47 -15.57 -19.52
C PHE A 295 -6.84 -15.82 -20.98
N SER A 296 -7.68 -14.95 -21.53
CA SER A 296 -8.02 -14.94 -22.94
C SER A 296 -7.50 -13.64 -23.56
N PRO A 297 -6.49 -13.69 -24.42
CA PRO A 297 -6.01 -12.49 -25.11
C PRO A 297 -7.15 -11.76 -25.83
N PRO A 298 -7.14 -10.42 -25.85
CA PRO A 298 -8.07 -9.63 -26.64
C PRO A 298 -8.05 -10.02 -28.12
N ALA A 299 -9.14 -9.71 -28.83
CA ALA A 299 -9.23 -10.00 -30.25
C ALA A 299 -8.09 -9.33 -31.05
N GLY A 300 -7.38 -10.11 -31.84
CA GLY A 300 -6.20 -9.65 -32.59
C GLY A 300 -4.88 -9.76 -31.85
N GLN A 301 -4.89 -10.29 -30.64
CA GLN A 301 -3.68 -10.54 -29.85
C GLN A 301 -3.49 -12.03 -29.56
N LYS A 302 -2.28 -12.41 -29.20
CA LYS A 302 -1.90 -13.77 -28.79
C LYS A 302 -0.84 -13.73 -27.71
N LEU A 303 -0.77 -14.77 -26.87
CA LEU A 303 0.39 -14.99 -26.01
C LEU A 303 1.64 -15.21 -26.89
N ASP A 304 2.77 -14.64 -26.51
CA ASP A 304 4.00 -14.71 -27.27
C ASP A 304 5.21 -15.03 -26.38
N ASP A 305 5.62 -16.29 -26.40
CA ASP A 305 6.73 -16.81 -25.60
C ASP A 305 8.09 -16.73 -26.30
N ARG A 306 8.20 -16.04 -27.46
CA ARG A 306 9.46 -15.97 -28.22
C ARG A 306 10.60 -15.29 -27.46
N PHE A 307 10.27 -14.41 -26.52
CA PHE A 307 11.24 -13.63 -25.75
C PHE A 307 11.26 -13.97 -24.26
N GLY A 308 10.62 -15.06 -23.88
CA GLY A 308 10.47 -15.51 -22.50
C GLY A 308 9.02 -15.89 -22.18
N PRO A 309 8.75 -16.39 -20.98
CA PRO A 309 7.38 -16.74 -20.58
C PRO A 309 6.46 -15.53 -20.65
N SER A 310 5.35 -15.66 -21.36
CA SER A 310 4.33 -14.60 -21.46
C SER A 310 3.37 -14.55 -20.29
N THR A 311 3.49 -15.47 -19.34
CA THR A 311 2.61 -15.56 -18.17
C THR A 311 3.41 -15.69 -16.89
N GLN A 312 2.83 -15.19 -15.79
CA GLN A 312 3.37 -15.32 -14.44
C GLN A 312 2.23 -15.50 -13.44
N LEU A 313 2.41 -16.38 -12.48
CA LEU A 313 1.51 -16.61 -11.35
C LEU A 313 2.30 -16.62 -10.05
N SER A 314 1.89 -15.80 -9.10
CA SER A 314 2.39 -15.81 -7.71
C SER A 314 1.25 -16.18 -6.77
N VAL A 315 1.54 -17.05 -5.79
CA VAL A 315 0.55 -17.54 -4.81
C VAL A 315 1.16 -17.48 -3.42
N ASP A 316 0.42 -16.92 -2.47
CA ASP A 316 0.76 -16.88 -1.07
C ASP A 316 -0.50 -17.01 -0.19
N ALA A 317 -0.36 -17.61 0.97
CA ALA A 317 -1.40 -17.69 2.00
C ALA A 317 -0.76 -17.68 3.41
N GLY A 318 0.41 -17.06 3.54
CA GLY A 318 1.14 -17.00 4.81
C GLY A 318 1.43 -18.40 5.39
N GLU A 319 1.27 -18.55 6.71
CA GLU A 319 1.52 -19.81 7.42
C GLU A 319 0.55 -20.95 7.06
N ALA A 320 -0.59 -20.64 6.48
CA ALA A 320 -1.54 -21.65 6.01
C ALA A 320 -1.06 -22.38 4.75
N LEU A 321 -0.08 -21.83 4.02
CA LEU A 321 0.41 -22.39 2.77
C LEU A 321 1.44 -23.48 3.02
N VAL A 322 1.06 -24.73 2.74
CA VAL A 322 1.94 -25.92 2.90
C VAL A 322 2.74 -26.17 1.62
N ALA A 323 2.12 -26.05 0.45
CA ALA A 323 2.77 -26.24 -0.84
C ALA A 323 2.07 -25.47 -1.97
N GLY A 324 2.78 -25.20 -3.04
CA GLY A 324 2.27 -24.52 -4.24
C GLY A 324 2.42 -23.00 -4.22
N GLY A 325 3.10 -22.44 -3.22
CA GLY A 325 3.38 -21.01 -3.11
C GLY A 325 4.52 -20.51 -4.00
N GLY A 326 4.73 -19.19 -3.94
CA GLY A 326 5.78 -18.49 -4.68
C GLY A 326 5.41 -18.19 -6.13
N THR A 327 6.39 -17.72 -6.89
CA THR A 327 6.21 -17.24 -8.27
C THR A 327 6.62 -18.32 -9.29
N GLY A 328 5.86 -18.43 -10.36
CA GLY A 328 6.13 -19.33 -11.50
C GLY A 328 5.46 -18.82 -12.77
N THR A 329 5.68 -19.51 -13.88
CA THR A 329 5.21 -19.09 -15.22
C THR A 329 3.88 -19.72 -15.63
N ASP A 330 3.52 -20.86 -15.03
CA ASP A 330 2.29 -21.55 -15.36
C ASP A 330 1.11 -20.90 -14.63
N LEU A 331 0.03 -20.63 -15.35
CA LEU A 331 -1.23 -20.10 -14.80
C LEU A 331 -2.09 -21.18 -14.10
N GLU A 332 -1.59 -22.40 -14.02
CA GLU A 332 -2.22 -23.49 -13.28
C GLU A 332 -1.23 -24.04 -12.23
N ARG A 333 -1.71 -24.25 -11.01
CA ARG A 333 -0.87 -24.71 -9.90
C ARG A 333 -1.64 -25.55 -8.89
N GLN A 334 -1.00 -26.60 -8.42
CA GLN A 334 -1.49 -27.34 -7.24
C GLN A 334 -1.12 -26.58 -5.97
N VAL A 335 -2.14 -26.22 -5.20
CA VAL A 335 -1.99 -25.53 -3.92
C VAL A 335 -2.41 -26.44 -2.80
N THR A 336 -1.64 -26.48 -1.72
CA THR A 336 -1.98 -27.22 -0.49
C THR A 336 -2.00 -26.24 0.67
N LEU A 337 -3.13 -26.17 1.36
CA LEU A 337 -3.33 -25.38 2.57
C LEU A 337 -3.45 -26.30 3.79
N SER A 338 -2.97 -25.84 4.95
CA SER A 338 -3.11 -26.59 6.19
C SER A 338 -4.55 -26.50 6.72
N LEU A 339 -5.05 -27.61 7.26
CA LEU A 339 -6.28 -27.65 8.07
C LEU A 339 -6.05 -27.16 9.51
N GLY A 340 -4.84 -26.70 9.82
CA GLY A 340 -4.41 -26.39 11.18
C GLY A 340 -5.09 -25.16 11.75
N SER A 341 -5.53 -25.31 13.00
CA SER A 341 -5.85 -24.21 13.89
C SER A 341 -4.70 -23.22 13.93
N LEU A 342 -4.86 -22.07 13.30
CA LEU A 342 -4.12 -20.88 13.67
C LEU A 342 -4.54 -20.61 15.12
N GLU A 343 -3.63 -20.83 16.10
CA GLU A 343 -3.82 -20.40 17.48
C GLU A 343 -3.75 -18.87 17.50
N GLY A 344 -4.89 -18.21 17.30
CA GLY A 344 -5.06 -16.77 17.32
C GLY A 344 -6.41 -16.42 16.70
N GLU A 345 -7.42 -16.30 17.55
CA GLU A 345 -8.69 -15.56 17.43
C GLU A 345 -9.26 -15.20 16.03
N GLU A 346 -9.20 -16.06 15.04
CA GLU A 346 -10.11 -16.01 13.89
C GLU A 346 -11.02 -17.23 13.94
N GLU A 347 -12.30 -16.97 14.18
CA GLU A 347 -13.37 -17.95 14.12
C GLU A 347 -13.41 -18.58 12.72
N ASP A 348 -13.35 -19.93 12.69
CA ASP A 348 -13.71 -20.78 11.53
C ASP A 348 -12.63 -21.22 10.52
N GLY A 349 -11.33 -21.21 10.81
CA GLY A 349 -10.34 -21.83 9.91
C GLY A 349 -10.30 -21.21 8.51
N GLN A 350 -10.47 -19.91 8.43
CA GLN A 350 -10.36 -19.11 7.22
C GLN A 350 -8.96 -18.52 7.08
N THR A 351 -8.48 -18.43 5.85
CA THR A 351 -7.25 -17.68 5.51
C THR A 351 -7.47 -16.89 4.22
N VAL A 352 -6.60 -15.91 3.94
CA VAL A 352 -6.63 -15.19 2.68
C VAL A 352 -5.60 -15.80 1.73
N LEU A 353 -6.06 -16.31 0.59
CA LEU A 353 -5.21 -16.74 -0.51
C LEU A 353 -4.92 -15.52 -1.39
N SER A 354 -3.69 -15.04 -1.37
CA SER A 354 -3.20 -13.97 -2.23
C SER A 354 -2.70 -14.55 -3.54
N VAL A 355 -3.28 -14.10 -4.64
CA VAL A 355 -2.94 -14.56 -5.99
C VAL A 355 -2.65 -13.35 -6.86
N THR A 356 -1.47 -13.30 -7.46
CA THR A 356 -1.12 -12.33 -8.50
C THR A 356 -0.90 -13.05 -9.81
N ALA A 357 -1.61 -12.66 -10.85
CA ALA A 357 -1.38 -13.21 -12.17
C ALA A 357 -1.12 -12.11 -13.21
N LYS A 358 -0.25 -12.45 -14.16
CA LYS A 358 0.12 -11.57 -15.27
C LYS A 358 0.18 -12.35 -16.55
N ALA A 359 -0.24 -11.71 -17.64
CA ALA A 359 -0.15 -12.26 -18.97
C ALA A 359 0.21 -11.15 -19.97
N ALA A 360 1.21 -11.38 -20.80
CA ALA A 360 1.57 -10.50 -21.89
C ALA A 360 1.03 -11.06 -23.21
N SER A 361 0.15 -10.32 -23.87
CA SER A 361 -0.34 -10.65 -25.21
C SER A 361 0.15 -9.62 -26.22
N CYS A 362 0.57 -10.08 -27.39
CA CYS A 362 1.13 -9.24 -28.43
C CYS A 362 0.26 -9.32 -29.69
N ASP A 363 0.35 -8.31 -30.56
CA ASP A 363 -0.35 -8.28 -31.83
C ASP A 363 -0.12 -9.57 -32.61
N ALA A 364 -1.21 -10.17 -33.08
CA ALA A 364 -1.17 -11.46 -33.77
C ALA A 364 -0.89 -11.36 -35.28
N ASP A 365 -0.87 -10.13 -35.86
CA ASP A 365 -0.62 -9.93 -37.27
C ASP A 365 0.82 -10.33 -37.64
N PRO A 366 1.00 -11.36 -38.47
CA PRO A 366 2.32 -11.82 -38.88
C PRO A 366 3.07 -10.84 -39.82
N ALA A 367 2.42 -9.82 -40.29
CA ALA A 367 3.03 -8.78 -41.14
C ALA A 367 3.74 -7.70 -40.29
N VAL A 368 3.50 -7.66 -38.99
CA VAL A 368 4.14 -6.70 -38.07
C VAL A 368 5.47 -7.29 -37.60
N GLU A 369 6.57 -6.68 -38.01
CA GLU A 369 7.93 -7.12 -37.64
C GLU A 369 8.21 -6.97 -36.15
N PHE A 370 7.64 -5.91 -35.52
CA PHE A 370 7.77 -5.62 -34.08
C PHE A 370 6.36 -5.45 -33.48
N PRO A 371 5.70 -6.56 -33.09
CA PRO A 371 4.36 -6.50 -32.52
C PRO A 371 4.36 -5.77 -31.19
N ALA A 372 3.38 -4.88 -30.99
CA ALA A 372 3.14 -4.28 -29.69
C ALA A 372 2.63 -5.35 -28.70
N CYS A 373 3.18 -5.37 -27.48
CA CYS A 373 2.75 -6.27 -26.44
C CYS A 373 2.03 -5.51 -25.33
N HIS A 374 0.93 -6.07 -24.87
CA HIS A 374 0.08 -5.52 -23.82
C HIS A 374 0.15 -6.44 -22.60
N LEU A 375 0.28 -5.86 -21.43
CA LEU A 375 0.33 -6.60 -20.17
C LEU A 375 -1.01 -6.50 -19.48
N ALA A 376 -1.63 -7.66 -19.21
CA ALA A 376 -2.73 -7.81 -18.26
C ALA A 376 -2.14 -8.26 -16.92
N ALA A 377 -2.52 -7.59 -15.84
CA ALA A 377 -2.11 -7.95 -14.49
C ALA A 377 -3.30 -7.78 -13.54
N GLN A 378 -3.46 -8.72 -12.62
CA GLN A 378 -4.53 -8.67 -11.62
C GLN A 378 -4.10 -9.37 -10.34
N ASP A 379 -4.49 -8.78 -9.22
CA ASP A 379 -4.30 -9.30 -7.87
C ASP A 379 -5.65 -9.68 -7.26
N TRP A 380 -5.67 -10.80 -6.51
CA TRP A 380 -6.83 -11.26 -5.77
C TRP A 380 -6.43 -11.59 -4.33
N GLY A 381 -7.11 -11.00 -3.36
CA GLY A 381 -7.19 -11.50 -1.98
C GLY A 381 -8.48 -12.33 -1.84
N ILE A 382 -8.38 -13.64 -1.73
CA ILE A 382 -9.53 -14.53 -1.70
C ILE A 382 -9.65 -15.12 -0.31
N PRO A 383 -10.70 -14.78 0.46
CA PRO A 383 -11.00 -15.51 1.69
C PRO A 383 -11.31 -16.95 1.35
N VAL A 384 -10.52 -17.88 1.87
CA VAL A 384 -10.72 -19.32 1.65
C VAL A 384 -10.95 -20.02 2.99
N GLN A 385 -11.90 -20.96 3.00
CA GLN A 385 -12.11 -21.90 4.08
C GLN A 385 -11.72 -23.29 3.59
N VAL A 386 -10.77 -23.90 4.28
CA VAL A 386 -10.33 -25.25 3.95
C VAL A 386 -11.30 -26.27 4.54
N VAL A 387 -11.95 -27.07 3.67
CA VAL A 387 -12.96 -28.05 4.05
C VAL A 387 -12.61 -29.41 3.47
N GLU A 388 -12.61 -30.48 4.29
CA GLU A 388 -12.46 -31.83 3.79
C GLU A 388 -13.61 -32.18 2.82
N GLY A 389 -13.25 -32.61 1.61
CA GLY A 389 -14.24 -32.88 0.55
C GLY A 389 -14.81 -31.62 -0.13
N GLY A 390 -14.21 -30.46 0.13
CA GLY A 390 -14.52 -29.23 -0.61
C GLY A 390 -14.12 -29.28 -2.08
N PRO A 391 -14.40 -28.23 -2.86
CA PRO A 391 -13.99 -28.12 -4.25
C PRO A 391 -12.46 -28.29 -4.40
N ASP A 392 -12.07 -29.10 -5.39
CA ASP A 392 -10.67 -29.39 -5.72
C ASP A 392 -10.13 -28.49 -6.85
N GLU A 393 -10.91 -27.48 -7.26
CA GLU A 393 -10.52 -26.49 -8.26
C GLU A 393 -11.00 -25.08 -7.83
N LEU A 394 -10.12 -24.09 -8.00
CA LEU A 394 -10.41 -22.67 -7.88
C LEU A 394 -10.02 -21.98 -9.19
N VAL A 395 -11.00 -21.38 -9.87
CA VAL A 395 -10.78 -20.71 -11.16
C VAL A 395 -10.91 -19.21 -11.00
N LEU A 396 -9.91 -18.47 -11.47
CA LEU A 396 -9.88 -17.01 -11.54
C LEU A 396 -9.81 -16.57 -13.01
N ASN A 397 -10.41 -15.44 -13.34
CA ASN A 397 -10.34 -14.89 -14.70
C ASN A 397 -9.48 -13.63 -14.70
N LEU A 398 -8.36 -13.66 -15.40
CA LEU A 398 -7.52 -12.51 -15.66
C LEU A 398 -8.10 -11.77 -16.88
N HIS A 399 -8.50 -10.52 -16.69
CA HIS A 399 -9.06 -9.69 -17.76
C HIS A 399 -7.93 -8.92 -18.45
N GLY A 400 -7.94 -8.96 -19.78
CA GLY A 400 -6.99 -8.26 -20.65
C GLY A 400 -7.56 -6.97 -21.24
#